data_230e29046d313cc8a535e1d67ee93802
#
_entry.id   230e29046d313cc8a535e1d67ee93802
#
_cell.length_a   1.000
_cell.length_b   1.000
_cell.length_c   1.000
_cell.angle_alpha   90.00
_cell.angle_beta   90.00
_cell.angle_gamma   90.00
#
_symmetry.space_group_name_H-M   'P 1'
#
loop_
_entity.id
_entity.type
_entity.pdbx_description
1 polymer ?
#
loop_
_entity_poly.entity_id
_entity_poly.type
_entity_poly.pdbx_seq_one_letter_code
_entity_poly.pdbx_strand_id
1 'polypeptide(L)'
;MIFAEKLKTLRKEKNISQEQLAEKIHVSRQAITKWESGNGIPDIENLIAISALFNESLDSLLSEEKSLISKHEFLYESRTEYDLDSPKRIDLKIGTAHEVIIEKTNDEKIQVLAASNKLAFLAQQVKVKINENKRIMDVIVKHSSDLSEIAALENLFILVRIPVKFVADIELSGEFENLKVRDIIYDDIEFDGKAKNIFVTNASGHLELNTNSNLKVEVNAAHGKIDLNQFHAVSKLKFAEGQNYYLKNAGRFTCFVDANGKLLA
;
A
#
# COMPACT_ATOMS: atom_id res chain seq x y z
N MET A 1 5.74 -9.75 7.46
CA MET A 1 5.09 -10.75 8.38
C MET A 1 5.89 -12.02 8.32
N ILE A 2 6.38 -12.56 9.46
CA ILE A 2 7.18 -13.79 9.50
C ILE A 2 6.26 -14.96 9.11
N PHE A 3 6.78 -16.00 8.46
CA PHE A 3 6.02 -17.21 8.08
C PHE A 3 5.06 -17.71 9.18
N ALA A 4 5.50 -17.69 10.43
CA ALA A 4 4.72 -18.10 11.60
C ALA A 4 3.40 -17.32 11.77
N GLU A 5 3.45 -16.01 11.67
CA GLU A 5 2.28 -15.14 11.79
C GLU A 5 1.36 -15.30 10.59
N LYS A 6 1.94 -15.45 9.38
CA LYS A 6 1.17 -15.65 8.16
C LYS A 6 0.41 -16.97 8.17
N LEU A 7 1.08 -18.07 8.56
CA LEU A 7 0.45 -19.38 8.70
C LEU A 7 -0.73 -19.32 9.68
N LYS A 8 -0.53 -18.65 10.83
CA LYS A 8 -1.55 -18.46 11.86
C LYS A 8 -2.73 -17.62 11.35
N THR A 9 -2.48 -16.58 10.56
CA THR A 9 -3.50 -15.73 9.96
C THR A 9 -4.33 -16.52 8.94
N LEU A 10 -3.69 -17.17 7.97
CA LEU A 10 -4.36 -17.99 6.95
C LEU A 10 -5.22 -19.10 7.55
N ARG A 11 -4.73 -19.75 8.61
CA ARG A 11 -5.50 -20.76 9.34
C ARG A 11 -6.76 -20.17 9.98
N LYS A 12 -6.63 -19.01 10.63
CA LYS A 12 -7.76 -18.31 11.29
C LYS A 12 -8.78 -17.82 10.27
N GLU A 13 -8.36 -17.30 9.12
CA GLU A 13 -9.25 -16.87 8.04
C GLU A 13 -10.09 -18.03 7.50
N LYS A 14 -9.51 -19.23 7.42
CA LYS A 14 -10.27 -20.45 7.08
C LYS A 14 -11.06 -21.05 8.25
N ASN A 15 -11.05 -20.42 9.43
CA ASN A 15 -11.74 -20.87 10.63
C ASN A 15 -11.42 -22.32 11.03
N ILE A 16 -10.16 -22.78 10.85
CA ILE A 16 -9.72 -24.11 11.23
C ILE A 16 -8.79 -24.08 12.44
N SER A 17 -8.87 -25.13 13.29
CA SER A 17 -7.97 -25.29 14.44
C SER A 17 -6.57 -25.75 13.99
N GLN A 18 -5.56 -25.65 14.88
CA GLN A 18 -4.21 -26.22 14.64
C GLN A 18 -4.26 -27.73 14.40
N GLU A 19 -5.16 -28.45 15.06
CA GLU A 19 -5.40 -29.88 14.87
C GLU A 19 -5.91 -30.16 13.44
N GLN A 20 -6.96 -29.44 13.02
CA GLN A 20 -7.53 -29.57 11.69
C GLN A 20 -6.56 -29.19 10.58
N LEU A 21 -5.69 -28.19 10.81
CA LEU A 21 -4.62 -27.87 9.87
C LEU A 21 -3.61 -29.01 9.77
N ALA A 22 -3.20 -29.57 10.90
CA ALA A 22 -2.27 -30.68 10.98
C ALA A 22 -2.79 -31.94 10.24
N GLU A 23 -4.07 -32.29 10.44
CA GLU A 23 -4.74 -33.38 9.72
C GLU A 23 -4.74 -33.16 8.20
N LYS A 24 -5.05 -31.92 7.74
CA LYS A 24 -5.14 -31.60 6.32
C LYS A 24 -3.82 -31.69 5.58
N ILE A 25 -2.71 -31.45 6.24
CA ILE A 25 -1.36 -31.52 5.63
C ILE A 25 -0.54 -32.70 6.17
N HIS A 26 -1.19 -33.63 6.88
CA HIS A 26 -0.60 -34.89 7.35
C HIS A 26 0.62 -34.73 8.27
N VAL A 27 0.58 -33.77 9.19
CA VAL A 27 1.65 -33.54 10.19
C VAL A 27 1.07 -33.62 11.62
N SER A 28 1.95 -33.58 12.63
CA SER A 28 1.49 -33.49 14.01
C SER A 28 1.01 -32.07 14.37
N ARG A 29 0.04 -31.95 15.27
CA ARG A 29 -0.35 -30.66 15.85
C ARG A 29 0.85 -29.92 16.46
N GLN A 30 1.79 -30.64 17.05
CA GLN A 30 3.03 -30.07 17.62
C GLN A 30 3.87 -29.38 16.55
N ALA A 31 3.93 -29.92 15.33
CA ALA A 31 4.61 -29.27 14.21
C ALA A 31 3.96 -27.93 13.88
N ILE A 32 2.64 -27.87 13.76
CA ILE A 32 1.90 -26.63 13.51
C ILE A 32 2.15 -25.62 14.65
N THR A 33 2.07 -26.05 15.92
CA THR A 33 2.35 -25.18 17.07
C THR A 33 3.77 -24.60 17.02
N LYS A 34 4.75 -25.43 16.67
CA LYS A 34 6.15 -25.02 16.52
C LYS A 34 6.33 -23.99 15.40
N TRP A 35 5.68 -24.19 14.26
CA TRP A 35 5.75 -23.28 13.12
C TRP A 35 5.05 -21.95 13.40
N GLU A 36 3.83 -21.98 13.99
CA GLU A 36 3.09 -20.76 14.34
C GLU A 36 3.69 -19.96 15.50
N SER A 37 4.57 -20.56 16.30
CA SER A 37 5.33 -19.88 17.36
C SER A 37 6.70 -19.36 16.91
N GLY A 38 7.07 -19.59 15.64
CA GLY A 38 8.37 -19.17 15.10
C GLY A 38 9.56 -20.03 15.53
N ASN A 39 9.32 -21.16 16.22
CA ASN A 39 10.36 -22.05 16.73
C ASN A 39 10.84 -23.09 15.70
N GLY A 40 10.48 -22.91 14.43
CA GLY A 40 10.91 -23.75 13.31
C GLY A 40 10.19 -23.39 12.03
N ILE A 41 10.74 -23.87 10.91
CA ILE A 41 10.18 -23.71 9.56
C ILE A 41 9.84 -25.12 9.04
N PRO A 42 8.71 -25.29 8.30
CA PRO A 42 8.41 -26.54 7.60
C PRO A 42 9.49 -26.89 6.58
N ASP A 43 9.65 -28.19 6.30
CA ASP A 43 10.39 -28.62 5.13
C ASP A 43 9.65 -28.28 3.83
N ILE A 44 10.28 -28.49 2.69
CA ILE A 44 9.76 -28.09 1.38
C ILE A 44 8.45 -28.81 1.03
N GLU A 45 8.29 -30.06 1.43
CA GLU A 45 7.09 -30.84 1.15
C GLU A 45 5.88 -30.29 1.92
N ASN A 46 6.09 -29.95 3.18
CA ASN A 46 5.07 -29.32 4.02
C ASN A 46 4.74 -27.90 3.56
N LEU A 47 5.73 -27.13 3.09
CA LEU A 47 5.48 -25.81 2.49
C LEU A 47 4.63 -25.92 1.23
N ILE A 48 4.84 -26.90 0.36
CA ILE A 48 4.03 -27.17 -0.82
C ILE A 48 2.60 -27.53 -0.40
N ALA A 49 2.44 -28.38 0.62
CA ALA A 49 1.12 -28.75 1.12
C ALA A 49 0.35 -27.56 1.70
N ILE A 50 1.03 -26.69 2.46
CA ILE A 50 0.46 -25.45 2.99
C ILE A 50 0.05 -24.49 1.84
N SER A 51 0.94 -24.31 0.86
CA SER A 51 0.69 -23.52 -0.34
C SER A 51 -0.58 -23.97 -1.08
N ALA A 52 -0.71 -25.26 -1.34
CA ALA A 52 -1.86 -25.84 -1.99
C ALA A 52 -3.16 -25.68 -1.17
N LEU A 53 -3.09 -25.91 0.15
CA LEU A 53 -4.25 -25.83 1.04
C LEU A 53 -4.84 -24.40 1.12
N PHE A 54 -3.97 -23.41 1.16
CA PHE A 54 -4.37 -22.01 1.30
C PHE A 54 -4.49 -21.28 -0.05
N ASN A 55 -4.10 -21.93 -1.16
CA ASN A 55 -4.00 -21.33 -2.48
C ASN A 55 -3.07 -20.10 -2.51
N GLU A 56 -1.96 -20.21 -1.78
CA GLU A 56 -0.93 -19.20 -1.66
C GLU A 56 0.35 -19.68 -2.35
N SER A 57 1.11 -18.80 -3.01
CA SER A 57 2.40 -19.19 -3.57
C SER A 57 3.44 -19.42 -2.47
N LEU A 58 4.44 -20.29 -2.72
CA LEU A 58 5.57 -20.48 -1.80
C LEU A 58 6.30 -19.19 -1.50
N ASP A 59 6.49 -18.35 -2.51
CA ASP A 59 7.09 -17.02 -2.35
C ASP A 59 6.24 -16.14 -1.42
N SER A 60 4.91 -16.20 -1.55
CA SER A 60 4.00 -15.51 -0.65
C SER A 60 4.11 -16.01 0.79
N LEU A 61 4.23 -17.32 1.00
CA LEU A 61 4.32 -17.92 2.33
C LEU A 61 5.65 -17.63 3.02
N LEU A 62 6.76 -17.61 2.28
CA LEU A 62 8.11 -17.52 2.81
C LEU A 62 8.70 -16.12 2.80
N SER A 63 8.15 -15.24 1.97
CA SER A 63 8.59 -13.85 2.00
C SER A 63 8.13 -13.21 3.32
N GLU A 64 9.05 -12.67 4.08
CA GLU A 64 8.74 -11.48 4.86
C GLU A 64 7.99 -10.54 3.92
N GLU A 65 6.91 -9.88 4.37
CA GLU A 65 6.17 -8.93 3.51
C GLU A 65 7.14 -7.95 2.84
N LYS A 66 7.76 -8.43 1.79
CA LYS A 66 8.33 -7.55 0.81
C LYS A 66 7.13 -6.98 0.08
N SER A 67 6.94 -5.70 0.16
CA SER A 67 5.88 -4.94 -0.50
C SER A 67 5.67 -5.42 -1.94
N LEU A 68 4.51 -5.15 -2.57
CA LEU A 68 4.25 -5.53 -3.96
C LEU A 68 5.29 -4.96 -4.95
N ILE A 69 6.05 -3.94 -4.57
CA ILE A 69 7.27 -3.53 -5.29
C ILE A 69 8.31 -4.66 -5.25
N SER A 70 8.41 -5.45 -4.18
CA SER A 70 9.36 -6.58 -4.11
C SER A 70 8.92 -7.86 -4.82
N LYS A 71 7.71 -7.92 -5.36
CA LYS A 71 7.32 -8.95 -6.35
C LYS A 71 7.71 -8.57 -7.79
N HIS A 72 8.05 -7.30 -8.02
CA HIS A 72 8.72 -6.87 -9.23
C HIS A 72 10.18 -6.66 -8.86
N GLU A 73 11.06 -7.52 -9.34
CA GLU A 73 12.49 -7.25 -9.35
C GLU A 73 12.71 -6.05 -10.28
N PHE A 74 12.76 -4.85 -9.70
CA PHE A 74 13.13 -3.67 -10.46
C PHE A 74 14.63 -3.72 -10.75
N LEU A 75 14.99 -3.39 -11.97
CA LEU A 75 16.39 -3.35 -12.39
C LEU A 75 17.17 -2.21 -11.72
N TYR A 76 16.47 -1.13 -11.38
CA TYR A 76 17.06 0.07 -10.79
C TYR A 76 16.24 0.50 -9.59
N GLU A 77 16.93 0.69 -8.46
CA GLU A 77 16.32 1.13 -7.20
C GLU A 77 17.19 2.19 -6.53
N SER A 78 16.54 3.12 -5.83
CA SER A 78 17.18 4.11 -4.97
C SER A 78 16.36 4.24 -3.69
N ARG A 79 16.99 3.98 -2.53
CA ARG A 79 16.33 3.99 -1.22
C ARG A 79 16.85 5.13 -0.38
N THR A 80 15.91 5.81 0.29
CA THR A 80 16.19 6.82 1.31
C THR A 80 15.41 6.46 2.57
N GLU A 81 16.09 6.48 3.70
CA GLU A 81 15.49 6.20 5.01
C GLU A 81 15.81 7.34 5.96
N TYR A 82 14.88 7.65 6.86
CA TYR A 82 15.05 8.68 7.88
C TYR A 82 14.36 8.26 9.18
N ASP A 83 15.10 8.32 10.28
CA ASP A 83 14.61 7.98 11.62
C ASP A 83 13.64 9.05 12.13
N LEU A 84 12.51 8.61 12.71
CA LEU A 84 11.54 9.45 13.40
C LEU A 84 11.60 9.14 14.90
N ASP A 85 11.71 10.18 15.73
CA ASP A 85 11.79 10.07 17.18
C ASP A 85 10.54 10.60 17.91
N SER A 86 9.63 11.26 17.17
CA SER A 86 8.47 11.93 17.74
C SER A 86 7.33 12.02 16.73
N PRO A 87 6.06 12.15 17.19
CA PRO A 87 4.90 12.27 16.32
C PRO A 87 4.99 13.49 15.39
N LYS A 88 4.71 13.27 14.10
CA LYS A 88 4.74 14.28 13.05
C LYS A 88 3.61 14.09 12.03
N ARG A 89 3.18 15.19 11.44
CA ARG A 89 2.48 15.17 10.16
C ARG A 89 3.52 15.05 9.04
N ILE A 90 3.24 14.26 8.03
CA ILE A 90 4.11 14.10 6.86
C ILE A 90 3.53 14.85 5.67
N ASP A 91 4.31 15.75 5.08
CA ASP A 91 4.00 16.41 3.83
C ASP A 91 4.82 15.73 2.71
N LEU A 92 4.16 14.84 1.94
CA LEU A 92 4.75 14.12 0.81
C LEU A 92 4.57 14.93 -0.48
N LYS A 93 5.63 15.54 -0.97
CA LYS A 93 5.64 16.28 -2.24
C LYS A 93 6.32 15.42 -3.29
N ILE A 94 5.54 14.62 -4.00
CA ILE A 94 6.02 13.73 -5.06
C ILE A 94 5.65 14.40 -6.37
N GLY A 95 6.63 14.65 -7.25
CA GLY A 95 6.34 15.21 -8.55
C GLY A 95 5.49 14.29 -9.41
N THR A 96 5.98 13.91 -10.58
CA THR A 96 5.27 12.98 -11.47
C THR A 96 5.79 11.56 -11.27
N ALA A 97 4.89 10.56 -11.18
CA ALA A 97 5.24 9.15 -11.10
C ALA A 97 4.17 8.27 -11.76
N HIS A 98 4.58 7.09 -12.24
CA HIS A 98 3.65 6.07 -12.72
C HIS A 98 2.78 5.52 -11.59
N GLU A 99 3.42 5.13 -10.51
CA GLU A 99 2.73 4.57 -9.37
C GLU A 99 3.32 5.08 -8.06
N VAL A 100 2.45 5.50 -7.15
CA VAL A 100 2.81 5.82 -5.77
C VAL A 100 2.09 4.87 -4.84
N ILE A 101 2.82 4.24 -3.93
CA ILE A 101 2.28 3.34 -2.93
C ILE A 101 2.59 3.91 -1.55
N ILE A 102 1.56 4.00 -0.70
CA ILE A 102 1.67 4.34 0.71
C ILE A 102 1.26 3.12 1.52
N GLU A 103 2.16 2.63 2.36
CA GLU A 103 1.93 1.51 3.26
C GLU A 103 2.58 1.73 4.63
N LYS A 104 2.14 0.98 5.65
CA LYS A 104 2.76 1.06 6.97
C LYS A 104 4.13 0.37 7.00
N THR A 105 4.96 0.79 7.95
CA THR A 105 6.10 0.00 8.45
C THR A 105 6.02 -0.16 9.96
N ASN A 106 6.60 -1.25 10.46
CA ASN A 106 6.77 -1.46 11.91
C ASN A 106 8.09 -0.87 12.42
N ASP A 107 8.96 -0.40 11.52
CA ASP A 107 10.18 0.32 11.86
C ASP A 107 9.85 1.73 12.35
N GLU A 108 10.82 2.39 13.00
CA GLU A 108 10.72 3.80 13.41
C GLU A 108 11.20 4.75 12.31
N LYS A 109 11.39 4.24 11.08
CA LYS A 109 11.89 4.99 9.93
C LYS A 109 10.82 5.20 8.89
N ILE A 110 10.76 6.41 8.34
CA ILE A 110 10.14 6.61 7.04
C ILE A 110 11.09 6.09 5.97
N GLN A 111 10.57 5.33 5.02
CA GLN A 111 11.35 4.78 3.92
C GLN A 111 10.74 5.21 2.60
N VAL A 112 11.57 5.76 1.71
CA VAL A 112 11.17 6.11 0.34
C VAL A 112 12.02 5.30 -0.62
N LEU A 113 11.38 4.43 -1.39
CA LEU A 113 11.99 3.65 -2.45
C LEU A 113 11.52 4.19 -3.80
N ALA A 114 12.44 4.69 -4.59
CA ALA A 114 12.23 4.94 -6.01
C ALA A 114 12.71 3.73 -6.81
N ALA A 115 11.90 3.27 -7.77
CA ALA A 115 12.20 2.05 -8.54
C ALA A 115 11.78 2.21 -10.00
N SER A 116 12.47 1.51 -10.91
CA SER A 116 12.16 1.50 -12.34
C SER A 116 12.81 0.31 -13.05
N ASN A 117 12.19 -0.12 -14.15
CA ASN A 117 12.78 -1.11 -15.07
C ASN A 117 13.43 -0.45 -16.30
N LYS A 118 13.29 0.88 -16.46
CA LYS A 118 13.77 1.59 -17.64
C LYS A 118 14.70 2.77 -17.33
N LEU A 119 14.61 3.35 -16.14
CA LEU A 119 15.40 4.53 -15.75
C LEU A 119 16.74 4.08 -15.15
N ALA A 120 17.72 3.82 -16.01
CA ALA A 120 19.03 3.25 -15.62
C ALA A 120 19.84 4.14 -14.66
N PHE A 121 19.62 5.47 -14.68
CA PHE A 121 20.31 6.42 -13.80
C PHE A 121 19.41 6.94 -12.68
N LEU A 122 18.51 6.10 -12.20
CA LEU A 122 17.46 6.46 -11.24
C LEU A 122 17.99 7.23 -10.02
N ALA A 123 19.08 6.75 -9.41
CA ALA A 123 19.68 7.39 -8.22
C ALA A 123 20.25 8.81 -8.51
N GLN A 124 20.50 9.15 -9.77
CA GLN A 124 20.92 10.49 -10.20
C GLN A 124 19.73 11.35 -10.60
N GLN A 125 18.75 10.74 -11.24
CA GLN A 125 17.57 11.40 -11.80
C GLN A 125 16.47 11.67 -10.77
N VAL A 126 16.39 10.88 -9.68
CA VAL A 126 15.41 11.05 -8.61
C VAL A 126 16.12 11.30 -7.29
N LYS A 127 15.80 12.42 -6.65
CA LYS A 127 16.37 12.82 -5.36
C LYS A 127 15.26 12.95 -4.34
N VAL A 128 15.49 12.37 -3.17
CA VAL A 128 14.63 12.55 -1.99
C VAL A 128 15.30 13.54 -1.06
N LYS A 129 14.58 14.61 -0.75
CA LYS A 129 14.99 15.62 0.23
C LYS A 129 14.03 15.58 1.41
N ILE A 130 14.58 15.48 2.61
CA ILE A 130 13.82 15.48 3.84
C ILE A 130 14.16 16.75 4.61
N ASN A 131 13.13 17.52 5.01
CA ASN A 131 13.26 18.65 5.91
C ASN A 131 12.33 18.42 7.08
N GLU A 132 12.87 18.50 8.28
CA GLU A 132 12.12 18.25 9.50
C GLU A 132 12.05 19.48 10.37
N ASN A 133 10.88 19.71 10.97
CA ASN A 133 10.69 20.62 12.09
C ASN A 133 9.98 19.89 13.25
N LYS A 134 9.61 20.62 14.31
CA LYS A 134 9.03 20.01 15.51
C LYS A 134 7.73 19.21 15.26
N ARG A 135 6.95 19.57 14.26
CA ARG A 135 5.58 19.01 14.03
C ARG A 135 5.38 18.43 12.64
N ILE A 136 6.17 18.86 11.67
CA ILE A 136 5.98 18.52 10.26
C ILE A 136 7.30 17.99 9.70
N MET A 137 7.19 16.97 8.86
CA MET A 137 8.29 16.48 8.03
C MET A 137 7.90 16.60 6.57
N ASP A 138 8.63 17.45 5.83
CA ASP A 138 8.54 17.48 4.37
C ASP A 138 9.39 16.36 3.77
N VAL A 139 8.79 15.50 2.99
CA VAL A 139 9.46 14.49 2.18
C VAL A 139 9.24 14.85 0.71
N ILE A 140 10.28 15.34 0.05
CA ILE A 140 10.20 15.88 -1.29
C ILE A 140 10.96 14.99 -2.25
N VAL A 141 10.24 14.36 -3.18
CA VAL A 141 10.80 13.57 -4.28
C VAL A 141 10.85 14.46 -5.52
N LYS A 142 12.07 14.77 -5.99
CA LYS A 142 12.32 15.65 -7.14
C LYS A 142 12.99 14.89 -8.26
N HIS A 143 12.57 15.19 -9.48
CA HIS A 143 13.26 14.77 -10.70
C HIS A 143 14.37 15.75 -11.08
N SER A 144 15.46 15.23 -11.64
CA SER A 144 16.43 16.06 -12.33
C SER A 144 15.87 16.57 -13.67
N SER A 145 16.49 17.58 -14.25
CA SER A 145 16.13 18.08 -15.58
C SER A 145 16.23 17.03 -16.70
N ASP A 146 17.00 15.97 -16.48
CA ASP A 146 17.23 14.89 -17.44
C ASP A 146 16.13 13.82 -17.45
N LEU A 147 15.21 13.87 -16.49
CA LEU A 147 14.03 13.01 -16.45
C LEU A 147 12.78 13.82 -16.77
N SER A 148 12.21 13.61 -17.95
CA SER A 148 10.96 14.25 -18.34
C SER A 148 9.78 13.75 -17.52
N GLU A 149 8.75 14.59 -17.30
CA GLU A 149 7.52 14.22 -16.62
C GLU A 149 6.82 13.02 -17.30
N ILE A 150 6.84 12.96 -18.64
CA ILE A 150 6.27 11.84 -19.40
C ILE A 150 7.00 10.53 -19.06
N ALA A 151 8.33 10.55 -19.06
CA ALA A 151 9.10 9.35 -18.74
C ALA A 151 8.92 8.91 -17.28
N ALA A 152 8.75 9.85 -16.34
CA ALA A 152 8.43 9.57 -14.96
C ALA A 152 7.01 8.98 -14.82
N LEU A 153 6.01 9.57 -15.50
CA LEU A 153 4.63 9.09 -15.49
C LEU A 153 4.48 7.67 -16.07
N GLU A 154 5.37 7.28 -16.98
CA GLU A 154 5.35 5.94 -17.57
C GLU A 154 6.17 4.90 -16.79
N ASN A 155 7.23 5.31 -16.10
CA ASN A 155 8.27 4.36 -15.68
C ASN A 155 8.77 4.50 -14.25
N LEU A 156 8.34 5.54 -13.49
CA LEU A 156 8.80 5.76 -12.12
C LEU A 156 7.79 5.20 -11.12
N PHE A 157 8.27 4.33 -10.22
CA PHE A 157 7.53 3.77 -9.11
C PHE A 157 8.09 4.33 -7.81
N ILE A 158 7.23 4.80 -6.93
CA ILE A 158 7.59 5.31 -5.61
C ILE A 158 6.82 4.53 -4.55
N LEU A 159 7.56 3.94 -3.60
CA LEU A 159 6.99 3.35 -2.40
C LEU A 159 7.39 4.19 -1.20
N VAL A 160 6.39 4.60 -0.41
CA VAL A 160 6.59 5.29 0.86
C VAL A 160 6.06 4.40 1.98
N ARG A 161 6.95 3.99 2.88
CA ARG A 161 6.60 3.26 4.10
C ARG A 161 6.55 4.19 5.28
N ILE A 162 5.42 4.20 5.96
CA ILE A 162 5.09 5.13 7.02
C ILE A 162 5.15 4.42 8.38
N PRO A 163 5.95 4.93 9.33
CA PRO A 163 5.98 4.42 10.69
C PRO A 163 4.74 4.90 11.47
N VAL A 164 3.65 4.13 11.43
CA VAL A 164 2.35 4.50 12.02
C VAL A 164 2.40 4.78 13.53
N LYS A 165 3.46 4.40 14.22
CA LYS A 165 3.72 4.78 15.62
C LYS A 165 3.86 6.30 15.79
N PHE A 166 4.38 6.99 14.77
CA PHE A 166 4.72 8.40 14.82
C PHE A 166 3.95 9.27 13.81
N VAL A 167 3.19 8.67 12.91
CA VAL A 167 2.52 9.39 11.82
C VAL A 167 1.08 8.92 11.71
N ALA A 168 0.17 9.87 11.89
CA ALA A 168 -1.27 9.66 11.71
C ALA A 168 -1.82 10.48 10.54
N ASP A 169 -1.23 11.67 10.28
CA ASP A 169 -1.68 12.61 9.26
C ASP A 169 -0.66 12.71 8.12
N ILE A 170 -1.14 12.62 6.88
CA ILE A 170 -0.33 12.64 5.67
C ILE A 170 -0.96 13.59 4.66
N GLU A 171 -0.23 14.63 4.24
CA GLU A 171 -0.58 15.45 3.07
C GLU A 171 0.27 14.97 1.88
N LEU A 172 -0.39 14.57 0.80
CA LEU A 172 0.25 14.05 -0.41
C LEU A 172 -0.04 14.96 -1.59
N SER A 173 0.97 15.36 -2.32
CA SER A 173 0.79 16.10 -3.58
C SER A 173 1.62 15.53 -4.73
N GLY A 174 1.05 15.59 -5.95
CA GLY A 174 1.73 15.15 -7.17
C GLY A 174 0.80 14.77 -8.33
N GLU A 175 1.39 14.20 -9.39
CA GLU A 175 0.66 13.71 -10.56
C GLU A 175 1.02 12.23 -10.83
N PHE A 176 0.02 11.33 -10.77
CA PHE A 176 0.22 9.90 -10.83
C PHE A 176 -0.71 9.23 -11.83
N GLU A 177 -0.27 8.16 -12.48
CA GLU A 177 -1.20 7.25 -13.15
C GLU A 177 -1.98 6.46 -12.07
N ASN A 178 -1.27 5.94 -11.04
CA ASN A 178 -1.86 5.13 -9.98
C ASN A 178 -1.39 5.60 -8.58
N LEU A 179 -2.34 5.80 -7.67
CA LEU A 179 -2.10 5.96 -6.24
C LEU A 179 -2.66 4.75 -5.49
N LYS A 180 -1.86 4.11 -4.65
CA LYS A 180 -2.26 2.97 -3.82
C LYS A 180 -2.04 3.30 -2.36
N VAL A 181 -3.09 3.25 -1.56
CA VAL A 181 -3.06 3.32 -0.10
C VAL A 181 -3.43 1.95 0.43
N ARG A 182 -2.48 1.29 1.11
CA ARG A 182 -2.72 -0.09 1.52
C ARG A 182 -2.06 -0.47 2.83
N ASP A 183 -2.65 -1.47 3.52
CA ASP A 183 -2.11 -2.07 4.73
C ASP A 183 -1.75 -1.05 5.81
N ILE A 184 -2.54 0.02 5.96
CA ILE A 184 -2.26 1.14 6.85
C ILE A 184 -3.52 1.60 7.57
N ILE A 185 -3.35 2.00 8.85
CA ILE A 185 -4.35 2.73 9.62
C ILE A 185 -3.81 4.13 9.82
N TYR A 186 -4.62 5.14 9.54
CA TYR A 186 -4.28 6.56 9.58
C TYR A 186 -5.45 7.37 10.13
N ASP A 187 -5.19 8.57 10.61
CA ASP A 187 -6.26 9.51 10.99
C ASP A 187 -6.75 10.28 9.77
N ASP A 188 -5.82 10.87 9.02
CA ASP A 188 -6.12 11.65 7.81
C ASP A 188 -5.06 11.46 6.72
N ILE A 189 -5.51 11.22 5.48
CA ILE A 189 -4.69 11.32 4.27
C ILE A 189 -5.39 12.31 3.34
N GLU A 190 -4.75 13.44 3.08
CA GLU A 190 -5.16 14.43 2.11
C GLU A 190 -4.33 14.30 0.84
N PHE A 191 -4.98 14.10 -0.31
CA PHE A 191 -4.33 14.09 -1.61
C PHE A 191 -4.74 15.32 -2.41
N ASP A 192 -3.77 16.16 -2.73
CA ASP A 192 -3.93 17.35 -3.56
C ASP A 192 -3.12 17.21 -4.85
N GLY A 193 -3.79 16.86 -5.95
CA GLY A 193 -3.07 16.60 -7.20
C GLY A 193 -3.91 15.98 -8.29
N LYS A 194 -3.23 15.22 -9.16
CA LYS A 194 -3.87 14.47 -10.25
C LYS A 194 -3.53 13.00 -10.13
N ALA A 195 -4.55 12.16 -10.16
CA ALA A 195 -4.40 10.72 -10.31
C ALA A 195 -5.44 10.20 -11.30
N LYS A 196 -5.13 9.15 -12.03
CA LYS A 196 -6.10 8.47 -12.88
C LYS A 196 -6.83 7.38 -12.13
N ASN A 197 -6.10 6.61 -11.34
CA ASN A 197 -6.65 5.56 -10.52
C ASN A 197 -6.16 5.69 -9.07
N ILE A 198 -7.07 5.47 -8.13
CA ILE A 198 -6.76 5.36 -6.69
C ILE A 198 -7.28 4.01 -6.19
N PHE A 199 -6.42 3.27 -5.52
CA PHE A 199 -6.74 1.97 -4.94
C PHE A 199 -6.54 2.05 -3.42
N VAL A 200 -7.60 1.78 -2.67
CA VAL A 200 -7.57 1.70 -1.20
C VAL A 200 -7.82 0.28 -0.79
N THR A 201 -6.81 -0.37 -0.19
CA THR A 201 -6.88 -1.80 0.10
C THR A 201 -6.37 -2.08 1.51
N ASN A 202 -7.17 -2.79 2.32
CA ASN A 202 -6.81 -3.14 3.70
C ASN A 202 -6.32 -1.90 4.49
N ALA A 203 -7.05 -0.80 4.39
CA ALA A 203 -6.68 0.49 4.96
C ALA A 203 -7.88 1.10 5.71
N SER A 204 -7.61 1.89 6.74
CA SER A 204 -8.66 2.51 7.54
C SER A 204 -8.28 3.92 7.94
N GLY A 205 -9.23 4.85 7.76
CA GLY A 205 -9.05 6.26 8.11
C GLY A 205 -9.92 7.19 7.28
N HIS A 206 -9.62 8.46 7.32
CA HIS A 206 -10.23 9.50 6.49
C HIS A 206 -9.33 9.79 5.29
N LEU A 207 -9.89 9.67 4.08
CA LEU A 207 -9.20 10.00 2.82
C LEU A 207 -9.88 11.19 2.16
N GLU A 208 -9.19 12.30 2.04
CA GLU A 208 -9.63 13.48 1.33
C GLU A 208 -8.92 13.58 -0.02
N LEU A 209 -9.71 13.72 -1.10
CA LEU A 209 -9.23 13.75 -2.47
C LEU A 209 -9.57 15.11 -3.11
N ASN A 210 -8.57 15.98 -3.24
CA ASN A 210 -8.68 17.30 -3.85
C ASN A 210 -8.13 17.25 -5.27
N THR A 211 -9.01 17.00 -6.26
CA THR A 211 -8.60 16.82 -7.65
C THR A 211 -9.66 17.29 -8.63
N ASN A 212 -9.23 17.89 -9.75
CA ASN A 212 -10.12 18.23 -10.88
C ASN A 212 -9.85 17.34 -12.11
N SER A 213 -9.20 16.18 -11.93
CA SER A 213 -9.05 15.18 -12.99
C SER A 213 -10.12 14.09 -12.88
N ASN A 214 -10.49 13.48 -14.00
CA ASN A 214 -11.32 12.29 -13.99
C ASN A 214 -10.61 11.16 -13.23
N LEU A 215 -11.31 10.60 -12.26
CA LEU A 215 -10.72 9.71 -11.28
C LEU A 215 -11.50 8.39 -11.19
N LYS A 216 -10.79 7.29 -11.10
CA LYS A 216 -11.34 5.99 -10.74
C LYS A 216 -10.84 5.59 -9.35
N VAL A 217 -11.74 5.40 -8.41
CA VAL A 217 -11.43 4.96 -7.05
C VAL A 217 -11.97 3.54 -6.84
N GLU A 218 -11.11 2.62 -6.46
CA GLU A 218 -11.49 1.27 -6.06
C GLU A 218 -11.14 1.05 -4.58
N VAL A 219 -12.14 0.64 -3.79
CA VAL A 219 -12.00 0.42 -2.35
C VAL A 219 -12.26 -1.06 -2.04
N ASN A 220 -11.31 -1.71 -1.41
CA ASN A 220 -11.37 -3.11 -1.05
C ASN A 220 -10.80 -3.37 0.36
N ALA A 221 -11.51 -4.17 1.18
CA ALA A 221 -11.13 -4.51 2.55
C ALA A 221 -10.71 -3.27 3.38
N ALA A 222 -11.48 -2.18 3.24
CA ALA A 222 -11.15 -0.90 3.87
C ALA A 222 -12.34 -0.33 4.63
N HIS A 223 -12.04 0.47 5.66
CA HIS A 223 -13.06 1.11 6.52
C HIS A 223 -12.71 2.57 6.74
N GLY A 224 -13.72 3.43 6.77
CA GLY A 224 -13.49 4.83 7.07
C GLY A 224 -14.35 5.77 6.23
N LYS A 225 -13.76 6.87 5.79
CA LYS A 225 -14.45 7.98 5.17
C LYS A 225 -13.69 8.50 3.96
N ILE A 226 -14.40 8.81 2.90
CA ILE A 226 -13.84 9.47 1.72
C ILE A 226 -14.57 10.81 1.51
N ASP A 227 -13.81 11.87 1.40
CA ASP A 227 -14.26 13.16 0.87
C ASP A 227 -13.65 13.36 -0.52
N LEU A 228 -14.48 13.60 -1.53
CA LEU A 228 -14.04 13.85 -2.89
C LEU A 228 -14.42 15.28 -3.30
N ASN A 229 -13.43 16.15 -3.39
CA ASN A 229 -13.58 17.55 -3.74
C ASN A 229 -13.17 17.77 -5.20
N GLN A 230 -14.15 17.96 -6.08
CA GLN A 230 -13.93 18.24 -7.50
C GLN A 230 -15.04 19.08 -8.11
N PHE A 231 -14.74 19.89 -9.15
CA PHE A 231 -15.71 20.80 -9.77
C PHE A 231 -16.15 20.37 -11.17
N HIS A 232 -15.22 20.00 -12.04
CA HIS A 232 -15.48 19.76 -13.47
C HIS A 232 -15.05 18.37 -13.95
N ALA A 233 -14.73 17.48 -13.02
CA ALA A 233 -14.29 16.14 -13.35
C ALA A 233 -15.39 15.11 -13.13
N VAL A 234 -15.33 14.01 -13.89
CA VAL A 234 -16.21 12.85 -13.73
C VAL A 234 -15.42 11.76 -13.02
N SER A 235 -15.94 11.30 -11.87
CA SER A 235 -15.27 10.25 -11.10
C SER A 235 -16.17 9.04 -10.94
N LYS A 236 -15.53 7.86 -10.91
CA LYS A 236 -16.18 6.58 -10.72
C LYS A 236 -15.61 5.91 -9.44
N LEU A 237 -16.48 5.70 -8.46
CA LEU A 237 -16.13 5.05 -7.21
C LEU A 237 -16.71 3.63 -7.18
N LYS A 238 -15.87 2.66 -6.92
CA LYS A 238 -16.22 1.24 -6.81
C LYS A 238 -15.86 0.73 -5.43
N PHE A 239 -16.85 0.17 -4.73
CA PHE A 239 -16.68 -0.45 -3.43
C PHE A 239 -16.92 -1.96 -3.54
N ALA A 240 -16.07 -2.75 -2.89
CA ALA A 240 -16.31 -4.18 -2.73
C ALA A 240 -17.47 -4.43 -1.76
N GLU A 241 -18.14 -5.59 -1.87
CA GLU A 241 -19.23 -5.95 -0.96
C GLU A 241 -18.78 -5.99 0.51
N GLY A 242 -19.66 -5.56 1.41
CA GLY A 242 -19.41 -5.57 2.85
C GLY A 242 -18.46 -4.49 3.37
N GLN A 243 -18.12 -3.49 2.54
CA GLN A 243 -17.27 -2.40 2.97
C GLN A 243 -18.04 -1.34 3.76
N ASN A 244 -17.44 -0.88 4.87
CA ASN A 244 -17.96 0.17 5.72
C ASN A 244 -17.24 1.50 5.43
N TYR A 245 -17.40 2.02 4.22
CA TYR A 245 -16.93 3.35 3.86
C TYR A 245 -18.10 4.33 3.86
N TYR A 246 -17.90 5.46 4.53
CA TYR A 246 -18.85 6.57 4.52
C TYR A 246 -18.36 7.66 3.57
N LEU A 247 -19.16 8.00 2.58
CA LEU A 247 -18.88 9.10 1.66
C LEU A 247 -19.53 10.35 2.22
N LYS A 248 -18.72 11.32 2.64
CA LYS A 248 -19.21 12.57 3.24
C LYS A 248 -19.48 13.64 2.19
N ASN A 249 -18.62 13.72 1.18
CA ASN A 249 -18.75 14.67 0.08
C ASN A 249 -18.41 13.97 -1.23
N ALA A 250 -19.16 14.25 -2.27
CA ALA A 250 -18.91 13.70 -3.59
C ALA A 250 -19.00 14.81 -4.61
N GLY A 251 -18.08 14.83 -5.56
CA GLY A 251 -18.09 15.76 -6.67
C GLY A 251 -19.41 15.65 -7.46
N ARG A 252 -19.80 16.76 -8.11
CA ARG A 252 -21.07 16.90 -8.84
C ARG A 252 -21.34 15.83 -9.90
N PHE A 253 -20.28 15.23 -10.46
CA PHE A 253 -20.34 14.22 -11.51
C PHE A 253 -19.77 12.87 -11.06
N THR A 254 -19.92 12.54 -9.79
CA THR A 254 -19.41 11.27 -9.25
C THR A 254 -20.44 10.15 -9.49
N CYS A 255 -19.97 9.05 -10.04
CA CYS A 255 -20.75 7.84 -10.28
C CYS A 255 -20.34 6.74 -9.30
N PHE A 256 -21.30 6.09 -8.66
CA PHE A 256 -21.08 4.97 -7.75
C PHE A 256 -21.43 3.67 -8.46
N VAL A 257 -20.55 2.68 -8.30
CA VAL A 257 -20.77 1.35 -8.83
C VAL A 257 -20.52 0.28 -7.78
N ASP A 258 -21.24 -0.84 -7.86
CA ASP A 258 -20.97 -2.03 -7.04
C ASP A 258 -19.70 -2.76 -7.49
N ALA A 259 -19.37 -3.87 -6.81
CA ALA A 259 -18.22 -4.71 -7.13
C ALA A 259 -18.25 -5.22 -8.59
N ASN A 260 -19.44 -5.39 -9.16
CA ASN A 260 -19.66 -5.86 -10.55
C ASN A 260 -19.65 -4.73 -11.58
N GLY A 261 -19.50 -3.48 -11.14
CA GLY A 261 -19.50 -2.30 -12.00
C GLY A 261 -20.88 -1.78 -12.37
N LYS A 262 -21.97 -2.26 -11.72
CA LYS A 262 -23.32 -1.76 -11.90
C LYS A 262 -23.51 -0.44 -11.17
N LEU A 263 -24.13 0.52 -11.83
CA LEU A 263 -24.43 1.83 -11.27
C LEU A 263 -25.35 1.70 -10.05
N LEU A 264 -24.99 2.33 -8.93
CA LEU A 264 -25.74 2.26 -7.68
C LEU A 264 -26.74 3.40 -7.52
N ALA A 265 -26.51 4.54 -8.17
CA ALA A 265 -27.48 5.65 -8.30
C ALA A 265 -26.90 6.80 -9.14
#